data_e1dc875054cee0fad096a27b38c5aded
#
_entry.id   e1dc875054cee0fad096a27b38c5aded
#
_cell.length_a   1.000
_cell.length_b   1.000
_cell.length_c   1.000
_cell.angle_alpha   90.00
_cell.angle_beta   90.00
_cell.angle_gamma   90.00
#
_symmetry.space_group_name_H-M   'P 1'
#
loop_
_entity.id
_entity.type
_entity.pdbx_description
1 polymer ?
#
loop_
_entity_poly.entity_id
_entity_poly.type
_entity_poly.pdbx_seq_one_letter_code
_entity_poly.pdbx_strand_id
1 'polypeptide(L)'
;TLRNSSAASDVYKRQAFSIFNIQKKIARIRSQDYLNPRFTRVYNKENLPIDVIISPEIEIAKSIQRKLEAPGALDSVPFADNKIRLLEIFIKEDCKSIGIKFNELTNKYPTLEANIIGINRDNKFFIPKKTDSVKKDDKIYVIINSSQMAETLEAFGHEEKISKKILIIGGGNIGFNLAKNIEETLETVRVKIVEKNKERAEFLANQLNDAIVINGDGLDEEVLTEANLGEAETVLALTNDDEDNLMVSVLVEKFAKDQKDIDDKRTMALINKP
;
A
#
# COMPACT_ATOMS: atom_id res chain seq x y z
N THR A 1 28.22 16.18 -6.27
CA THR A 1 27.30 17.31 -5.96
C THR A 1 26.20 16.93 -4.97
N LEU A 2 25.88 15.64 -4.77
CA LEU A 2 24.86 15.18 -3.82
C LEU A 2 25.31 15.16 -2.35
N ARG A 3 26.61 15.23 -2.08
CA ARG A 3 27.14 15.24 -0.69
C ARG A 3 26.89 16.54 0.06
N ASN A 4 26.71 17.67 -0.62
CA ASN A 4 26.54 18.97 0.04
C ASN A 4 25.10 19.24 0.52
N SER A 5 24.08 18.57 0.01
CA SER A 5 22.70 18.82 0.42
C SER A 5 22.35 18.18 1.78
N SER A 6 22.99 17.07 2.16
CA SER A 6 22.74 16.44 3.47
C SER A 6 23.38 17.21 4.61
N ALA A 7 24.64 17.65 4.45
CA ALA A 7 25.35 18.44 5.47
C ALA A 7 24.66 19.78 5.76
N ALA A 8 24.19 20.49 4.73
CA ALA A 8 23.44 21.74 4.91
C ALA A 8 22.12 21.47 5.67
N SER A 9 21.40 20.41 5.32
CA SER A 9 20.17 20.01 6.02
C SER A 9 20.40 19.75 7.51
N ASP A 10 21.51 19.13 7.87
CA ASP A 10 21.84 18.79 9.27
C ASP A 10 22.23 20.04 10.08
N VAL A 11 22.91 20.99 9.45
CA VAL A 11 23.20 22.31 10.07
C VAL A 11 21.89 23.05 10.36
N TYR A 12 20.95 23.11 9.43
CA TYR A 12 19.66 23.78 9.65
C TYR A 12 18.83 23.10 10.75
N LYS A 13 18.85 21.79 10.84
CA LYS A 13 18.15 21.04 11.90
C LYS A 13 18.74 21.35 13.29
N ARG A 14 20.06 21.47 13.37
CA ARG A 14 20.76 21.83 14.62
C ARG A 14 20.49 23.27 15.01
N GLN A 15 20.48 24.21 14.05
CA GLN A 15 20.11 25.59 14.27
C GLN A 15 18.66 25.75 14.73
N ALA A 16 17.72 25.02 14.13
CA ALA A 16 16.32 25.02 14.55
C ALA A 16 16.15 24.61 16.02
N PHE A 17 16.96 23.66 16.50
CA PHE A 17 16.95 23.24 17.90
C PHE A 17 17.62 24.28 18.82
N SER A 18 18.85 24.67 18.51
CA SER A 18 19.68 25.46 19.43
C SER A 18 19.31 26.97 19.47
N ILE A 19 18.78 27.50 18.36
CA ILE A 19 18.49 28.94 18.25
C ILE A 19 17.00 29.22 18.46
N PHE A 20 16.10 28.36 17.91
CA PHE A 20 14.67 28.64 17.85
C PHE A 20 13.83 27.81 18.82
N ASN A 21 14.44 26.91 19.59
CA ASN A 21 13.77 26.04 20.59
C ASN A 21 12.49 25.36 20.05
N ILE A 22 12.53 24.87 18.82
CA ILE A 22 11.40 24.22 18.17
C ILE A 22 11.12 22.89 18.88
N GLN A 23 9.91 22.72 19.42
CA GLN A 23 9.54 21.56 20.23
C GLN A 23 9.47 20.25 19.43
N LYS A 24 9.00 20.26 18.19
CA LYS A 24 8.86 19.07 17.35
C LYS A 24 9.57 19.23 16.01
N LYS A 25 10.51 18.34 15.73
CA LYS A 25 11.32 18.37 14.51
C LYS A 25 11.10 17.09 13.71
N ILE A 26 10.69 17.25 12.47
CA ILE A 26 10.42 16.17 11.53
C ILE A 26 11.48 16.21 10.43
N ALA A 27 12.11 15.09 10.15
CA ALA A 27 13.07 14.95 9.06
C ALA A 27 12.59 13.95 8.03
N ARG A 28 12.67 14.33 6.75
CA ARG A 28 12.51 13.40 5.63
C ARG A 28 13.88 12.81 5.29
N ILE A 29 14.01 11.48 5.33
CA ILE A 29 15.24 10.75 4.99
C ILE A 29 14.92 9.80 3.84
N ARG A 30 15.67 9.93 2.73
CA ARG A 30 15.53 9.05 1.55
C ARG A 30 16.45 7.85 1.61
N SER A 31 17.69 8.01 2.11
CA SER A 31 18.63 6.89 2.22
C SER A 31 18.25 5.99 3.39
N GLN A 32 18.02 4.73 3.10
CA GLN A 32 17.66 3.71 4.09
C GLN A 32 18.81 3.37 5.04
N ASP A 33 20.05 3.62 4.65
CA ASP A 33 21.21 3.42 5.51
C ASP A 33 21.09 4.19 6.83
N TYR A 34 20.54 5.41 6.80
CA TYR A 34 20.32 6.23 7.98
C TYR A 34 19.15 5.77 8.86
N LEU A 35 18.30 4.86 8.37
CA LEU A 35 17.20 4.26 9.15
C LEU A 35 17.63 3.00 9.89
N ASN A 36 18.85 2.51 9.61
CA ASN A 36 19.41 1.36 10.32
C ASN A 36 19.49 1.63 11.83
N PRO A 37 19.12 0.67 12.69
CA PRO A 37 19.22 0.79 14.15
C PRO A 37 20.58 1.25 14.70
N ARG A 38 21.66 1.02 13.94
CA ARG A 38 23.02 1.52 14.29
C ARG A 38 23.08 3.05 14.31
N PHE A 39 22.26 3.73 13.52
CA PHE A 39 22.21 5.19 13.46
C PHE A 39 21.14 5.82 14.35
N THR A 40 20.27 5.05 15.00
CA THR A 40 19.25 5.59 15.92
C THR A 40 19.88 6.37 17.08
N ARG A 41 21.09 6.02 17.49
CA ARG A 41 21.85 6.78 18.50
C ARG A 41 22.27 8.17 18.05
N VAL A 42 22.29 8.44 16.73
CA VAL A 42 22.61 9.76 16.18
C VAL A 42 21.38 10.69 16.30
N TYR A 43 20.17 10.13 16.27
CA TYR A 43 18.92 10.87 16.35
C TYR A 43 18.45 11.01 17.80
N ASN A 44 19.21 11.75 18.61
CA ASN A 44 18.87 12.05 19.98
C ASN A 44 19.03 13.55 20.27
N LYS A 45 18.55 14.00 21.43
CA LYS A 45 18.58 15.41 21.82
C LYS A 45 20.00 16.02 21.87
N GLU A 46 21.02 15.19 22.09
CA GLU A 46 22.42 15.64 22.23
C GLU A 46 23.14 15.78 20.89
N ASN A 47 22.88 14.86 19.94
CA ASN A 47 23.56 14.82 18.64
C ASN A 47 22.76 15.51 17.54
N LEU A 48 21.69 14.88 17.10
CA LEU A 48 20.81 15.41 16.06
C LEU A 48 19.36 15.28 16.53
N PRO A 49 18.78 16.33 17.11
CA PRO A 49 17.47 16.28 17.75
C PRO A 49 16.36 16.23 16.69
N ILE A 50 16.06 15.03 16.21
CA ILE A 50 14.94 14.71 15.32
C ILE A 50 13.93 13.89 16.12
N ASP A 51 12.69 14.36 16.16
CA ASP A 51 11.62 13.68 16.91
C ASP A 51 10.88 12.66 16.04
N VAL A 52 10.79 12.93 14.73
CA VAL A 52 10.12 12.05 13.76
C VAL A 52 10.93 11.95 12.47
N ILE A 53 11.19 10.74 12.02
CA ILE A 53 11.82 10.47 10.73
C ILE A 53 10.75 9.92 9.80
N ILE A 54 10.65 10.51 8.60
CA ILE A 54 9.75 10.04 7.54
C ILE A 54 10.60 9.59 6.35
N SER A 55 10.40 8.34 5.93
CA SER A 55 10.88 7.82 4.65
C SER A 55 9.67 7.65 3.72
N PRO A 56 9.55 8.47 2.67
CA PRO A 56 8.44 8.35 1.72
C PRO A 56 8.33 6.96 1.11
N GLU A 57 9.47 6.35 0.81
CA GLU A 57 9.53 5.02 0.19
C GLU A 57 8.92 3.94 1.09
N ILE A 58 9.17 4.02 2.40
CA ILE A 58 8.57 3.11 3.40
C ILE A 58 7.06 3.38 3.53
N GLU A 59 6.65 4.66 3.56
CA GLU A 59 5.22 4.99 3.70
C GLU A 59 4.41 4.62 2.45
N ILE A 60 4.99 4.74 1.25
CA ILE A 60 4.39 4.26 0.01
C ILE A 60 4.26 2.73 0.05
N ALA A 61 5.32 2.00 0.43
CA ALA A 61 5.28 0.55 0.56
C ALA A 61 4.17 0.09 1.53
N LYS A 62 4.05 0.73 2.70
CA LYS A 62 2.96 0.48 3.65
C LYS A 62 1.58 0.81 3.07
N SER A 63 1.46 1.88 2.29
CA SER A 63 0.19 2.24 1.64
C SER A 63 -0.24 1.20 0.62
N ILE A 64 0.69 0.71 -0.21
CA ILE A 64 0.42 -0.37 -1.15
C ILE A 64 0.05 -1.65 -0.41
N GLN A 65 0.79 -2.01 0.65
CA GLN A 65 0.48 -3.18 1.47
C GLN A 65 -0.95 -3.13 2.03
N ARG A 66 -1.38 -2.00 2.58
CA ARG A 66 -2.75 -1.83 3.09
C ARG A 66 -3.82 -2.07 2.02
N LYS A 67 -3.56 -1.65 0.78
CA LYS A 67 -4.45 -1.91 -0.36
C LYS A 67 -4.47 -3.39 -0.75
N LEU A 68 -3.34 -4.08 -0.64
CA LEU A 68 -3.27 -5.53 -0.88
C LEU A 68 -4.00 -6.32 0.21
N GLU A 69 -3.92 -5.88 1.45
CA GLU A 69 -4.60 -6.51 2.60
C GLU A 69 -6.13 -6.30 2.59
N ALA A 70 -6.61 -5.19 2.03
CA ALA A 70 -8.03 -4.83 1.98
C ALA A 70 -8.50 -4.60 0.53
N PRO A 71 -8.49 -5.64 -0.31
CA PRO A 71 -8.94 -5.53 -1.69
C PRO A 71 -10.43 -5.14 -1.72
N GLY A 72 -10.78 -4.17 -2.57
CA GLY A 72 -12.14 -3.60 -2.62
C GLY A 72 -12.33 -2.35 -1.74
N ALA A 73 -11.53 -2.14 -0.69
CA ALA A 73 -11.51 -0.85 -0.01
C ALA A 73 -10.73 0.21 -0.82
N LEU A 74 -11.21 1.45 -0.80
CA LEU A 74 -10.46 2.59 -1.35
C LEU A 74 -9.24 2.90 -0.50
N ASP A 75 -9.40 2.84 0.84
CA ASP A 75 -8.32 2.98 1.82
C ASP A 75 -8.60 2.15 3.08
N SER A 76 -7.54 1.80 3.80
CA SER A 76 -7.59 1.03 5.04
C SER A 76 -6.55 1.57 6.01
N VAL A 77 -6.99 2.14 7.13
CA VAL A 77 -6.11 2.72 8.15
C VAL A 77 -6.17 1.87 9.42
N PRO A 78 -5.05 1.26 9.84
CA PRO A 78 -4.99 0.45 11.06
C PRO A 78 -4.90 1.33 12.32
N PHE A 79 -5.54 0.87 13.41
CA PHE A 79 -5.46 1.43 14.76
C PHE A 79 -5.24 0.32 15.79
N ALA A 80 -4.79 0.69 16.99
CA ALA A 80 -4.63 -0.21 18.13
C ALA A 80 -3.86 -1.48 17.78
N ASP A 81 -2.64 -1.33 17.26
CA ASP A 81 -1.78 -2.45 16.82
C ASP A 81 -2.49 -3.40 15.85
N ASN A 82 -3.17 -2.82 14.86
CA ASN A 82 -3.91 -3.51 13.81
C ASN A 82 -5.13 -4.32 14.30
N LYS A 83 -5.63 -4.10 15.51
CA LYS A 83 -6.85 -4.76 16.02
C LYS A 83 -8.12 -4.16 15.44
N ILE A 84 -8.08 -2.86 15.13
CA ILE A 84 -9.20 -2.09 14.58
C ILE A 84 -8.74 -1.46 13.28
N ARG A 85 -9.63 -1.40 12.28
CA ARG A 85 -9.39 -0.67 11.03
C ARG A 85 -10.52 0.29 10.72
N LEU A 86 -10.14 1.43 10.14
CA LEU A 86 -11.04 2.32 9.44
C LEU A 86 -10.94 2.00 7.95
N LEU A 87 -12.03 1.58 7.34
CA LEU A 87 -12.13 1.34 5.91
C LEU A 87 -12.86 2.50 5.23
N GLU A 88 -12.37 2.94 4.08
CA GLU A 88 -13.12 3.72 3.11
C GLU A 88 -13.61 2.79 2.02
N ILE A 89 -14.93 2.64 1.86
CA ILE A 89 -15.54 1.70 0.92
C ILE A 89 -16.42 2.48 -0.06
N PHE A 90 -16.25 2.21 -1.35
CA PHE A 90 -17.12 2.75 -2.40
C PHE A 90 -18.29 1.82 -2.65
N ILE A 91 -19.51 2.34 -2.68
CA ILE A 91 -20.73 1.56 -2.90
C ILE A 91 -21.02 1.47 -4.38
N LYS A 92 -20.74 0.29 -4.96
CA LYS A 92 -21.06 -0.04 -6.34
C LYS A 92 -22.56 -0.26 -6.54
N GLU A 93 -23.04 -0.23 -7.79
CA GLU A 93 -24.46 -0.39 -8.13
C GLU A 93 -25.06 -1.75 -7.73
N ASP A 94 -24.25 -2.80 -7.75
CA ASP A 94 -24.61 -4.18 -7.44
C ASP A 94 -24.58 -4.52 -5.93
N CYS A 95 -24.27 -3.54 -5.08
CA CYS A 95 -24.19 -3.75 -3.64
C CYS A 95 -25.55 -4.12 -3.03
N LYS A 96 -25.64 -5.32 -2.47
CA LYS A 96 -26.86 -5.89 -1.86
C LYS A 96 -27.36 -5.15 -0.60
N SER A 97 -26.56 -4.22 -0.08
CA SER A 97 -26.92 -3.41 1.10
C SER A 97 -27.52 -2.04 0.75
N ILE A 98 -27.62 -1.70 -0.55
CA ILE A 98 -28.27 -0.45 -0.97
C ILE A 98 -29.72 -0.40 -0.50
N GLY A 99 -30.11 0.74 0.08
CA GLY A 99 -31.48 1.02 0.55
C GLY A 99 -31.86 0.36 1.86
N ILE A 100 -31.05 -0.57 2.38
CA ILE A 100 -31.30 -1.19 3.70
C ILE A 100 -30.90 -0.19 4.79
N LYS A 101 -31.80 0.07 5.74
CA LYS A 101 -31.52 0.98 6.86
C LYS A 101 -30.45 0.37 7.78
N PHE A 102 -29.63 1.20 8.40
CA PHE A 102 -28.54 0.72 9.24
C PHE A 102 -29.00 -0.09 10.46
N ASN A 103 -30.15 0.23 11.04
CA ASN A 103 -30.75 -0.61 12.09
C ASN A 103 -31.21 -2.00 11.60
N GLU A 104 -31.51 -2.15 10.31
CA GLU A 104 -31.88 -3.43 9.69
C GLU A 104 -30.63 -4.21 9.24
N LEU A 105 -29.55 -3.51 8.84
CA LEU A 105 -28.26 -4.13 8.53
C LEU A 105 -27.71 -4.91 9.72
N THR A 106 -27.85 -4.40 10.95
CA THR A 106 -27.42 -5.12 12.16
C THR A 106 -28.18 -6.44 12.34
N ASN A 107 -29.46 -6.52 11.93
CA ASN A 107 -30.21 -7.77 11.96
C ASN A 107 -29.80 -8.74 10.85
N LYS A 108 -29.40 -8.21 9.68
CA LYS A 108 -28.95 -9.02 8.54
C LYS A 108 -27.55 -9.60 8.75
N TYR A 109 -26.67 -8.87 9.47
CA TYR A 109 -25.31 -9.26 9.78
C TYR A 109 -25.06 -9.18 11.29
N PRO A 110 -25.66 -10.07 12.10
CA PRO A 110 -25.68 -9.94 13.57
C PRO A 110 -24.31 -10.15 14.23
N THR A 111 -23.39 -10.83 13.54
CA THR A 111 -22.02 -11.10 14.01
C THR A 111 -21.04 -10.02 13.60
N LEU A 112 -21.42 -9.10 12.72
CA LEU A 112 -20.51 -8.12 12.15
C LEU A 112 -20.30 -6.95 13.13
N GLU A 113 -19.12 -6.87 13.70
CA GLU A 113 -18.68 -5.76 14.55
C GLU A 113 -18.17 -4.58 13.69
N ALA A 114 -19.09 -3.94 12.97
CA ALA A 114 -18.82 -2.83 12.08
C ALA A 114 -19.70 -1.62 12.41
N ASN A 115 -19.08 -0.44 12.44
CA ASN A 115 -19.78 0.82 12.68
C ASN A 115 -19.51 1.80 11.54
N ILE A 116 -20.56 2.22 10.85
CA ILE A 116 -20.46 3.27 9.83
C ILE A 116 -20.42 4.62 10.55
N ILE A 117 -19.28 5.30 10.48
CA ILE A 117 -19.04 6.57 11.18
C ILE A 117 -19.23 7.78 10.29
N GLY A 118 -19.28 7.60 8.97
CA GLY A 118 -19.44 8.68 8.01
C GLY A 118 -19.87 8.20 6.64
N ILE A 119 -20.52 9.07 5.91
CA ILE A 119 -20.86 8.90 4.50
C ILE A 119 -20.48 10.17 3.75
N ASN A 120 -19.80 10.00 2.63
CA ASN A 120 -19.60 11.06 1.66
C ASN A 120 -20.50 10.76 0.45
N ARG A 121 -21.53 11.58 0.28
CA ARG A 121 -22.52 11.51 -0.81
C ARG A 121 -22.53 12.85 -1.56
N ASP A 122 -22.34 12.83 -2.86
CA ASP A 122 -22.30 14.05 -3.69
C ASP A 122 -21.31 15.10 -3.16
N ASN A 123 -20.12 14.64 -2.75
CA ASN A 123 -19.06 15.44 -2.11
C ASN A 123 -19.47 16.12 -0.79
N LYS A 124 -20.52 15.65 -0.13
CA LYS A 124 -20.93 16.11 1.19
C LYS A 124 -20.74 15.02 2.22
N PHE A 125 -19.90 15.29 3.21
CA PHE A 125 -19.69 14.38 4.34
C PHE A 125 -20.74 14.62 5.43
N PHE A 126 -21.33 13.53 5.94
CA PHE A 126 -22.23 13.58 7.11
C PHE A 126 -22.11 12.32 7.97
N ILE A 127 -22.50 12.43 9.23
CA ILE A 127 -22.59 11.29 10.16
C ILE A 127 -24.00 10.68 10.00
N PRO A 128 -24.09 9.40 9.62
CA PRO A 128 -25.38 8.77 9.37
C PRO A 128 -26.18 8.49 10.65
N LYS A 129 -27.48 8.50 10.53
CA LYS A 129 -28.43 8.07 11.56
C LYS A 129 -28.79 6.60 11.34
N LYS A 130 -29.32 5.93 12.36
CA LYS A 130 -29.78 4.52 12.28
C LYS A 130 -30.87 4.28 11.23
N THR A 131 -31.59 5.32 10.84
CA THR A 131 -32.64 5.29 9.81
C THR A 131 -32.14 5.55 8.41
N ASP A 132 -30.88 5.97 8.25
CA ASP A 132 -30.27 6.19 6.95
C ASP A 132 -29.87 4.85 6.32
N SER A 133 -29.60 4.90 5.01
CA SER A 133 -29.14 3.76 4.21
C SER A 133 -28.04 4.19 3.26
N VAL A 134 -27.22 3.24 2.82
CA VAL A 134 -26.26 3.46 1.74
C VAL A 134 -26.97 3.57 0.39
N LYS A 135 -26.38 4.37 -0.50
CA LYS A 135 -26.82 4.53 -1.89
C LYS A 135 -25.65 4.24 -2.83
N LYS A 136 -25.97 3.98 -4.08
CA LYS A 136 -24.98 3.93 -5.15
C LYS A 136 -24.11 5.19 -5.13
N ASP A 137 -22.83 5.04 -5.42
CA ASP A 137 -21.79 6.08 -5.48
C ASP A 137 -21.45 6.74 -4.14
N ASP A 138 -22.01 6.26 -3.03
CA ASP A 138 -21.56 6.68 -1.70
C ASP A 138 -20.13 6.18 -1.44
N LYS A 139 -19.34 7.00 -0.74
CA LYS A 139 -18.15 6.53 -0.04
C LYS A 139 -18.46 6.46 1.44
N ILE A 140 -18.37 5.28 2.02
CA ILE A 140 -18.68 5.07 3.44
C ILE A 140 -17.39 4.86 4.22
N TYR A 141 -17.39 5.35 5.46
CA TYR A 141 -16.29 5.19 6.41
C TYR A 141 -16.75 4.27 7.52
N VAL A 142 -16.10 3.11 7.63
CA VAL A 142 -16.52 2.03 8.53
C VAL A 142 -15.39 1.67 9.47
N ILE A 143 -15.63 1.69 10.77
CA ILE A 143 -14.72 1.14 11.78
C ILE A 143 -15.09 -0.32 12.02
N ILE A 144 -14.11 -1.20 11.96
CA ILE A 144 -14.27 -2.64 12.08
C ILE A 144 -13.26 -3.27 13.03
N ASN A 145 -13.54 -4.46 13.51
CA ASN A 145 -12.55 -5.40 13.98
C ASN A 145 -11.75 -5.93 12.76
N SER A 146 -10.42 -5.89 12.81
CA SER A 146 -9.57 -6.29 11.67
C SER A 146 -9.79 -7.72 11.20
N SER A 147 -10.21 -8.63 12.10
CA SER A 147 -10.53 -10.01 11.75
C SER A 147 -11.79 -10.16 10.87
N GLN A 148 -12.63 -9.13 10.83
CA GLN A 148 -13.91 -9.13 10.08
C GLN A 148 -13.85 -8.29 8.79
N MET A 149 -12.64 -8.00 8.31
CA MET A 149 -12.45 -7.15 7.13
C MET A 149 -13.11 -7.75 5.88
N ALA A 150 -12.87 -9.03 5.59
CA ALA A 150 -13.45 -9.69 4.42
C ALA A 150 -14.98 -9.72 4.48
N GLU A 151 -15.55 -10.08 5.64
CA GLU A 151 -16.99 -10.12 5.87
C GLU A 151 -17.64 -8.73 5.72
N THR A 152 -16.94 -7.68 6.20
CA THR A 152 -17.41 -6.30 6.03
C THR A 152 -17.40 -5.88 4.57
N LEU A 153 -16.33 -6.16 3.84
CA LEU A 153 -16.20 -5.81 2.42
C LEU A 153 -17.29 -6.53 1.61
N GLU A 154 -17.51 -7.83 1.86
CA GLU A 154 -18.58 -8.61 1.23
C GLU A 154 -19.97 -8.03 1.52
N ALA A 155 -20.25 -7.61 2.76
CA ALA A 155 -21.52 -6.99 3.12
C ALA A 155 -21.82 -5.70 2.33
N PHE A 156 -20.76 -5.00 1.86
CA PHE A 156 -20.84 -3.80 1.05
C PHE A 156 -20.55 -4.02 -0.44
N GLY A 157 -20.59 -5.27 -0.91
CA GLY A 157 -20.52 -5.61 -2.33
C GLY A 157 -19.10 -5.76 -2.89
N HIS A 158 -18.13 -6.05 -2.03
CA HIS A 158 -16.75 -6.31 -2.42
C HIS A 158 -16.35 -7.72 -2.06
N GLU A 159 -16.30 -8.59 -3.06
CA GLU A 159 -15.97 -10.01 -2.91
C GLU A 159 -14.50 -10.32 -3.34
N GLU A 160 -13.71 -9.26 -3.59
CA GLU A 160 -12.33 -9.37 -4.02
C GLU A 160 -11.47 -10.06 -2.95
N LYS A 161 -10.71 -11.08 -3.36
CA LYS A 161 -9.84 -11.84 -2.46
C LYS A 161 -8.45 -11.22 -2.36
N ILE A 162 -7.78 -11.46 -1.24
CA ILE A 162 -6.35 -11.13 -1.08
C ILE A 162 -5.55 -11.95 -2.10
N SER A 163 -4.71 -11.26 -2.89
CA SER A 163 -3.85 -11.91 -3.87
C SER A 163 -2.79 -12.76 -3.19
N LYS A 164 -2.65 -13.99 -3.64
CA LYS A 164 -1.63 -14.94 -3.16
C LYS A 164 -0.35 -14.92 -3.99
N LYS A 165 -0.42 -14.46 -5.24
CA LYS A 165 0.70 -14.37 -6.17
C LYS A 165 0.87 -12.94 -6.64
N ILE A 166 1.94 -12.30 -6.19
CA ILE A 166 2.23 -10.90 -6.49
C ILE A 166 3.51 -10.82 -7.30
N LEU A 167 3.46 -10.11 -8.42
CA LEU A 167 4.62 -9.76 -9.23
C LEU A 167 4.94 -8.28 -9.07
N ILE A 168 6.15 -7.95 -8.64
CA ILE A 168 6.66 -6.59 -8.51
C ILE A 168 7.65 -6.33 -9.65
N ILE A 169 7.42 -5.31 -10.43
CA ILE A 169 8.34 -4.82 -11.45
C ILE A 169 9.05 -3.59 -10.86
N GLY A 170 10.33 -3.75 -10.57
CA GLY A 170 11.18 -2.74 -9.93
C GLY A 170 11.51 -3.08 -8.47
N GLY A 171 12.74 -3.49 -8.24
CA GLY A 171 13.32 -3.84 -6.93
C GLY A 171 13.97 -2.65 -6.21
N GLY A 172 13.54 -1.42 -6.50
CA GLY A 172 13.98 -0.22 -5.81
C GLY A 172 13.65 -0.24 -4.31
N ASN A 173 13.76 0.91 -3.64
CA ASN A 173 13.49 0.97 -2.19
C ASN A 173 12.03 0.65 -1.85
N ILE A 174 11.08 1.07 -2.69
CA ILE A 174 9.65 0.78 -2.48
C ILE A 174 9.38 -0.71 -2.65
N GLY A 175 9.83 -1.32 -3.77
CA GLY A 175 9.62 -2.73 -4.06
C GLY A 175 10.28 -3.63 -3.00
N PHE A 176 11.49 -3.32 -2.58
CA PHE A 176 12.20 -4.03 -1.50
C PHE A 176 11.44 -3.99 -0.18
N ASN A 177 11.06 -2.78 0.30
CA ASN A 177 10.35 -2.65 1.56
C ASN A 177 8.97 -3.32 1.53
N LEU A 178 8.28 -3.22 0.39
CA LEU A 178 6.99 -3.89 0.20
C LEU A 178 7.14 -5.41 0.26
N ALA A 179 8.09 -5.99 -0.49
CA ALA A 179 8.32 -7.42 -0.47
C ALA A 179 8.68 -7.93 0.94
N LYS A 180 9.58 -7.22 1.62
CA LYS A 180 9.96 -7.53 2.99
C LYS A 180 8.78 -7.48 3.96
N ASN A 181 7.96 -6.44 3.89
CA ASN A 181 6.77 -6.33 4.73
C ASN A 181 5.77 -7.46 4.44
N ILE A 182 5.59 -7.85 3.17
CA ILE A 182 4.71 -8.97 2.78
C ILE A 182 5.23 -10.28 3.38
N GLU A 183 6.53 -10.59 3.28
CA GLU A 183 7.13 -11.77 3.90
C GLU A 183 6.89 -11.82 5.41
N GLU A 184 7.00 -10.68 6.10
CA GLU A 184 6.85 -10.59 7.55
C GLU A 184 5.39 -10.70 8.03
N THR A 185 4.41 -10.36 7.18
CA THR A 185 3.00 -10.19 7.63
C THR A 185 1.99 -11.05 6.91
N LEU A 186 2.30 -11.56 5.70
CA LEU A 186 1.38 -12.28 4.84
C LEU A 186 1.96 -13.64 4.40
N GLU A 187 2.10 -14.57 5.33
CA GLU A 187 2.76 -15.88 5.14
C GLU A 187 2.28 -16.69 3.92
N THR A 188 1.03 -16.49 3.50
CA THR A 188 0.43 -17.23 2.36
C THR A 188 0.66 -16.55 1.01
N VAL A 189 1.23 -15.35 0.99
CA VAL A 189 1.48 -14.58 -0.24
C VAL A 189 2.87 -14.90 -0.78
N ARG A 190 2.95 -15.15 -2.08
CA ARG A 190 4.23 -15.37 -2.79
C ARG A 190 4.55 -14.16 -3.64
N VAL A 191 5.74 -13.64 -3.47
CA VAL A 191 6.23 -12.46 -4.19
C VAL A 191 7.31 -12.87 -5.18
N LYS A 192 7.19 -12.36 -6.41
CA LYS A 192 8.29 -12.32 -7.39
C LYS A 192 8.66 -10.89 -7.67
N ILE A 193 9.94 -10.63 -7.89
CA ILE A 193 10.46 -9.29 -8.22
C ILE A 193 11.27 -9.38 -9.50
N VAL A 194 10.95 -8.55 -10.48
CA VAL A 194 11.78 -8.32 -11.65
C VAL A 194 12.59 -7.05 -11.44
N GLU A 195 13.93 -7.14 -11.52
CA GLU A 195 14.85 -6.02 -11.33
C GLU A 195 15.89 -6.00 -12.45
N LYS A 196 15.96 -4.86 -13.14
CA LYS A 196 16.85 -4.69 -14.32
C LYS A 196 18.32 -4.59 -13.94
N ASN A 197 18.65 -3.95 -12.81
CA ASN A 197 20.02 -3.81 -12.36
C ASN A 197 20.49 -5.09 -11.65
N LYS A 198 21.53 -5.72 -12.20
CA LYS A 198 22.06 -7.00 -11.70
C LYS A 198 22.55 -6.93 -10.26
N GLU A 199 23.33 -5.89 -9.90
CA GLU A 199 23.84 -5.73 -8.53
C GLU A 199 22.69 -5.57 -7.52
N ARG A 200 21.64 -4.86 -7.93
CA ARG A 200 20.43 -4.68 -7.12
C ARG A 200 19.64 -5.97 -6.99
N ALA A 201 19.49 -6.74 -8.06
CA ALA A 201 18.84 -8.05 -8.03
C ALA A 201 19.56 -9.02 -7.08
N GLU A 202 20.90 -9.08 -7.15
CA GLU A 202 21.73 -9.87 -6.23
C GLU A 202 21.57 -9.41 -4.77
N PHE A 203 21.53 -8.09 -4.53
CA PHE A 203 21.24 -7.56 -3.19
C PHE A 203 19.87 -8.00 -2.67
N LEU A 204 18.82 -7.89 -3.47
CA LEU A 204 17.47 -8.31 -3.11
C LEU A 204 17.38 -9.80 -2.77
N ALA A 205 17.98 -10.64 -3.61
CA ALA A 205 18.04 -12.09 -3.40
C ALA A 205 18.76 -12.49 -2.10
N ASN A 206 19.72 -11.67 -1.65
CA ASN A 206 20.43 -11.89 -0.39
C ASN A 206 19.71 -11.34 0.85
N GLN A 207 18.75 -10.42 0.67
CA GLN A 207 18.07 -9.73 1.79
C GLN A 207 16.64 -10.22 2.04
N LEU A 208 16.02 -10.84 1.03
CA LEU A 208 14.68 -11.42 1.11
C LEU A 208 14.79 -12.93 1.32
N ASN A 209 13.86 -13.51 2.08
CA ASN A 209 13.91 -14.93 2.43
C ASN A 209 13.07 -15.80 1.49
N ASP A 210 11.88 -15.31 1.11
CA ASP A 210 10.88 -16.10 0.38
C ASP A 210 10.61 -15.56 -1.03
N ALA A 211 10.92 -14.28 -1.29
CA ALA A 211 10.69 -13.67 -2.60
C ALA A 211 11.68 -14.19 -3.66
N ILE A 212 11.15 -14.51 -4.82
CA ILE A 212 11.96 -14.91 -5.98
C ILE A 212 12.35 -13.66 -6.76
N VAL A 213 13.66 -13.46 -6.96
CA VAL A 213 14.18 -12.31 -7.71
C VAL A 213 14.67 -12.75 -9.08
N ILE A 214 14.19 -12.09 -10.12
CA ILE A 214 14.54 -12.32 -11.53
C ILE A 214 15.27 -11.08 -12.01
N ASN A 215 16.47 -11.28 -12.56
CA ASN A 215 17.23 -10.18 -13.16
C ASN A 215 16.85 -10.02 -14.63
N GLY A 216 16.17 -8.94 -14.97
CA GLY A 216 15.75 -8.66 -16.34
C GLY A 216 14.98 -7.35 -16.48
N ASP A 217 14.69 -6.98 -17.73
CA ASP A 217 13.87 -5.81 -18.03
C ASP A 217 12.38 -6.16 -17.91
N GLY A 218 11.65 -5.41 -17.07
CA GLY A 218 10.21 -5.60 -16.87
C GLY A 218 9.32 -5.27 -18.08
N LEU A 219 9.92 -4.75 -19.16
CA LEU A 219 9.22 -4.53 -20.44
C LEU A 219 9.51 -5.67 -21.46
N ASP A 220 10.38 -6.61 -21.13
CA ASP A 220 10.70 -7.76 -21.97
C ASP A 220 9.69 -8.89 -21.75
N GLU A 221 9.03 -9.33 -22.82
CA GLU A 221 8.02 -10.40 -22.78
C GLU A 221 8.60 -11.75 -22.33
N GLU A 222 9.87 -12.05 -22.66
CA GLU A 222 10.54 -13.27 -22.21
C GLU A 222 10.75 -13.27 -20.69
N VAL A 223 11.21 -12.13 -20.15
CA VAL A 223 11.40 -11.93 -18.71
C VAL A 223 10.06 -11.99 -17.96
N LEU A 224 9.02 -11.39 -18.49
CA LEU A 224 7.66 -11.45 -17.91
C LEU A 224 7.09 -12.88 -17.94
N THR A 225 7.42 -13.65 -18.97
CA THR A 225 7.05 -15.07 -19.08
C THR A 225 7.80 -15.89 -18.04
N GLU A 226 9.11 -15.71 -17.86
CA GLU A 226 9.91 -16.35 -16.81
C GLU A 226 9.38 -15.98 -15.40
N ALA A 227 8.96 -14.74 -15.22
CA ALA A 227 8.33 -14.28 -13.99
C ALA A 227 6.93 -14.90 -13.74
N ASN A 228 6.41 -15.67 -14.70
CA ASN A 228 5.04 -16.24 -14.68
C ASN A 228 3.96 -15.14 -14.55
N LEU A 229 4.07 -14.09 -15.37
CA LEU A 229 3.07 -13.01 -15.41
C LEU A 229 1.63 -13.58 -15.54
N GLY A 230 1.46 -14.66 -16.30
CA GLY A 230 0.16 -15.33 -16.46
C GLY A 230 -0.48 -15.77 -15.14
N GLU A 231 0.30 -16.21 -14.17
CA GLU A 231 -0.17 -16.70 -12.88
C GLU A 231 -0.27 -15.60 -11.79
N ALA A 232 0.30 -14.42 -12.02
CA ALA A 232 0.24 -13.34 -11.07
C ALA A 232 -1.18 -12.80 -10.94
N GLU A 233 -1.70 -12.74 -9.71
CA GLU A 233 -3.02 -12.19 -9.39
C GLU A 233 -2.96 -10.66 -9.24
N THR A 234 -1.82 -10.14 -8.79
CA THR A 234 -1.55 -8.69 -8.74
C THR A 234 -0.17 -8.41 -9.31
N VAL A 235 -0.09 -7.38 -10.16
CA VAL A 235 1.15 -6.85 -10.71
C VAL A 235 1.34 -5.42 -10.24
N LEU A 236 2.53 -5.14 -9.71
CA LEU A 236 2.89 -3.83 -9.16
C LEU A 236 4.07 -3.27 -9.96
N ALA A 237 3.84 -2.19 -10.71
CA ALA A 237 4.88 -1.46 -11.42
C ALA A 237 5.44 -0.35 -10.51
N LEU A 238 6.63 -0.58 -9.95
CA LEU A 238 7.27 0.24 -8.91
C LEU A 238 8.68 0.68 -9.32
N THR A 239 8.91 0.87 -10.62
CA THR A 239 10.18 1.41 -11.12
C THR A 239 10.31 2.91 -10.80
N ASN A 240 11.47 3.49 -11.04
CA ASN A 240 11.69 4.93 -10.89
C ASN A 240 11.18 5.74 -12.10
N ASP A 241 10.74 5.07 -13.15
CA ASP A 241 10.27 5.67 -14.39
C ASP A 241 8.75 5.52 -14.52
N ASP A 242 8.05 6.64 -14.61
CA ASP A 242 6.59 6.67 -14.70
C ASP A 242 6.09 6.09 -16.03
N GLU A 243 6.86 6.27 -17.12
CA GLU A 243 6.52 5.78 -18.45
C GLU A 243 6.66 4.25 -18.49
N ASP A 244 7.73 3.70 -17.93
CA ASP A 244 7.91 2.25 -17.76
C ASP A 244 6.77 1.65 -16.92
N ASN A 245 6.37 2.31 -15.82
CA ASN A 245 5.28 1.85 -14.95
C ASN A 245 3.94 1.81 -15.70
N LEU A 246 3.65 2.82 -16.54
CA LEU A 246 2.47 2.82 -17.40
C LEU A 246 2.53 1.73 -18.48
N MET A 247 3.70 1.56 -19.12
CA MET A 247 3.88 0.52 -20.15
C MET A 247 3.70 -0.88 -19.58
N VAL A 248 4.26 -1.17 -18.40
CA VAL A 248 4.01 -2.43 -17.69
C VAL A 248 2.52 -2.66 -17.50
N SER A 249 1.77 -1.64 -17.08
CA SER A 249 0.31 -1.75 -16.87
C SER A 249 -0.42 -2.12 -18.16
N VAL A 250 -0.04 -1.52 -19.29
CA VAL A 250 -0.62 -1.82 -20.62
C VAL A 250 -0.26 -3.24 -21.05
N LEU A 251 0.98 -3.67 -20.84
CA LEU A 251 1.42 -5.03 -21.17
C LEU A 251 0.64 -6.08 -20.36
N VAL A 252 0.47 -5.86 -19.06
CA VAL A 252 -0.31 -6.74 -18.19
C VAL A 252 -1.75 -6.85 -18.64
N GLU A 253 -2.37 -5.72 -19.01
CA GLU A 253 -3.75 -5.70 -19.51
C GLU A 253 -3.88 -6.46 -20.86
N LYS A 254 -2.90 -6.31 -21.77
CA LYS A 254 -2.84 -7.06 -23.03
C LYS A 254 -2.74 -8.56 -22.74
N PHE A 255 -1.82 -8.97 -21.86
CA PHE A 255 -1.64 -10.37 -21.46
C PHE A 255 -2.92 -10.97 -20.84
N ALA A 256 -3.63 -10.21 -20.01
CA ALA A 256 -4.89 -10.65 -19.41
C ALA A 256 -5.99 -10.87 -20.46
N LYS A 257 -6.07 -10.02 -21.48
CA LYS A 257 -7.06 -10.16 -22.57
C LYS A 257 -6.80 -11.38 -23.48
N ASP A 258 -5.53 -11.70 -23.69
CA ASP A 258 -5.15 -12.84 -24.56
C ASP A 258 -5.39 -14.21 -23.88
N GLN A 259 -5.44 -14.26 -22.57
CA GLN A 259 -5.72 -15.47 -21.79
C GLN A 259 -7.16 -15.42 -21.26
N LYS A 260 -8.08 -16.08 -21.96
CA LYS A 260 -9.55 -16.07 -21.72
C LYS A 260 -10.05 -16.43 -20.30
N ASP A 261 -9.16 -16.82 -19.38
CA ASP A 261 -9.50 -17.32 -18.04
C ASP A 261 -9.05 -16.39 -16.88
N ILE A 262 -8.63 -15.15 -17.15
CA ILE A 262 -8.08 -14.27 -16.10
C ILE A 262 -8.91 -12.98 -16.01
N ASP A 263 -10.11 -13.11 -15.46
CA ASP A 263 -11.03 -11.98 -15.26
C ASP A 263 -10.67 -11.07 -14.06
N ASP A 264 -9.62 -11.38 -13.26
CA ASP A 264 -9.40 -10.71 -11.95
C ASP A 264 -7.95 -10.24 -11.71
N LYS A 265 -7.15 -10.06 -12.77
CA LYS A 265 -5.77 -9.57 -12.60
C LYS A 265 -5.74 -8.08 -12.23
N ARG A 266 -5.22 -7.77 -11.05
CA ARG A 266 -5.09 -6.38 -10.58
C ARG A 266 -3.73 -5.80 -10.96
N THR A 267 -3.72 -4.57 -11.42
CA THR A 267 -2.49 -3.83 -11.73
C THR A 267 -2.46 -2.52 -10.96
N MET A 268 -1.31 -2.22 -10.35
CA MET A 268 -1.06 -0.92 -9.72
C MET A 268 0.25 -0.36 -10.27
N ALA A 269 0.23 0.87 -10.71
CA ALA A 269 1.40 1.60 -11.17
C ALA A 269 1.71 2.78 -10.24
N LEU A 270 2.97 2.93 -9.90
CA LEU A 270 3.44 4.11 -9.17
C LEU A 270 3.67 5.25 -10.18
N ILE A 271 3.03 6.39 -9.95
CA ILE A 271 3.26 7.60 -10.73
C ILE A 271 3.76 8.69 -9.78
N ASN A 272 4.94 9.22 -10.06
CA ASN A 272 5.62 10.23 -9.23
C ASN A 272 5.34 11.65 -9.70
N LYS A 273 4.93 11.83 -10.96
CA LYS A 273 4.61 13.13 -11.55
C LYS A 273 3.11 13.25 -11.75
N PRO A 274 2.48 14.31 -11.22
CA PRO A 274 1.05 14.56 -11.43
C PRO A 274 0.74 14.97 -12.87
#